data_0ad1a65326489830a643eb51619e3251
#
_entry.id   0ad1a65326489830a643eb51619e3251
#
_cell.length_a   1.000
_cell.length_b   1.000
_cell.length_c   1.000
_cell.angle_alpha   90.00
_cell.angle_beta   90.00
_cell.angle_gamma   90.00
#
_symmetry.space_group_name_H-M   'P 1'
#
loop_
_entity.id
_entity.type
_entity.pdbx_description
1 polymer ?
#
loop_
_entity_poly.entity_id
_entity_poly.type
_entity_poly.pdbx_seq_one_letter_code
_entity_poly.pdbx_strand_id
1 'polypeptide(L)'
;MKYIAPNWLPGGNLQTIWPAVVSVRALAQTPEAAYQRVRWDTPDHDFIDVDYAYAAPSTPALNQKTPQKRPLLALFHGLEGSSASHYALAFAQVAKQYGWDYAVPHFRGCSGEINRAPRAYHSGDYEEIGWMLGKLQDYHVAEGGGPLLAVGISLGGNALMRWAQEAGETAAHTVAALASVCSPLDLTASGHAIGQGFNRLVYTRMFLNSMKPKAMARLKLNPGLFDPQKLLASRDLYEFDNIFTAPVHGFKNTEDYWLRASAKPHMHRIKLPALALNAINDPFIPARSLPQTSQVSRHVTLWHTAHGGHVGYPQGRFPAHVQAMPEAVTAWLAGQLS
;
A
#
# COMPACT_ATOMS: atom_id res chain seq x y z
N MET A 1 6.71 -7.83 -16.15
CA MET A 1 6.58 -9.09 -15.38
C MET A 1 5.82 -10.13 -16.21
N LYS A 2 6.39 -11.34 -16.38
CA LYS A 2 5.64 -12.49 -16.90
C LYS A 2 5.07 -13.26 -15.70
N TYR A 3 3.74 -13.37 -15.63
CA TYR A 3 3.06 -14.10 -14.54
C TYR A 3 2.05 -15.09 -15.12
N ILE A 4 2.05 -16.31 -14.60
CA ILE A 4 1.13 -17.39 -14.97
C ILE A 4 0.41 -17.83 -13.71
N ALA A 5 -0.90 -17.63 -13.68
CA ALA A 5 -1.74 -18.05 -12.57
C ALA A 5 -1.88 -19.58 -12.55
N PRO A 6 -1.98 -20.21 -11.37
CA PRO A 6 -2.27 -21.63 -11.26
C PRO A 6 -3.63 -21.98 -11.88
N ASN A 7 -3.70 -23.04 -12.69
CA ASN A 7 -4.95 -23.48 -13.34
C ASN A 7 -6.06 -23.82 -12.34
N TRP A 8 -5.70 -24.23 -11.11
CA TRP A 8 -6.65 -24.57 -10.05
C TRP A 8 -7.20 -23.34 -9.29
N LEU A 9 -6.68 -22.11 -9.58
CA LEU A 9 -7.19 -20.82 -9.08
C LEU A 9 -7.70 -19.95 -10.24
N PRO A 10 -8.79 -20.31 -10.91
CA PRO A 10 -9.31 -19.53 -12.03
C PRO A 10 -9.95 -18.21 -11.57
N GLY A 11 -9.75 -17.16 -12.37
CA GLY A 11 -10.42 -15.86 -12.19
C GLY A 11 -9.86 -14.99 -11.05
N GLY A 12 -10.16 -13.70 -11.15
CA GLY A 12 -9.62 -12.69 -10.25
C GLY A 12 -10.04 -12.85 -8.80
N ASN A 13 -11.29 -13.25 -8.55
CA ASN A 13 -11.80 -13.40 -7.18
C ASN A 13 -11.07 -14.49 -6.39
N LEU A 14 -10.86 -15.68 -6.97
CA LEU A 14 -10.12 -16.74 -6.27
C LEU A 14 -8.64 -16.35 -6.08
N GLN A 15 -8.04 -15.68 -7.07
CA GLN A 15 -6.68 -15.18 -6.98
C GLN A 15 -6.53 -14.04 -5.95
N THR A 16 -7.61 -13.39 -5.55
CA THR A 16 -7.65 -12.37 -4.49
C THR A 16 -7.86 -13.00 -3.10
N ILE A 17 -8.89 -13.85 -2.98
CA ILE A 17 -9.33 -14.38 -1.68
C ILE A 17 -8.34 -15.42 -1.14
N TRP A 18 -7.87 -16.34 -1.99
CA TRP A 18 -7.01 -17.45 -1.56
C TRP A 18 -5.72 -16.99 -0.87
N PRO A 19 -4.94 -16.06 -1.41
CA PRO A 19 -3.75 -15.52 -0.74
C PRO A 19 -4.05 -14.89 0.61
N ALA A 20 -5.12 -14.13 0.71
CA ALA A 20 -5.49 -13.43 1.93
C ALA A 20 -5.92 -14.37 3.06
N VAL A 21 -6.45 -15.57 2.74
CA VAL A 21 -6.97 -16.53 3.73
C VAL A 21 -5.98 -17.66 4.01
N VAL A 22 -5.34 -18.21 2.97
CA VAL A 22 -4.52 -19.42 3.08
C VAL A 22 -3.03 -19.07 3.18
N SER A 23 -2.51 -18.25 2.26
CA SER A 23 -1.09 -17.96 2.22
C SER A 23 -0.61 -17.14 3.43
N VAL A 24 -1.46 -16.28 4.00
CA VAL A 24 -1.14 -15.53 5.21
C VAL A 24 -0.82 -16.45 6.39
N ARG A 25 -1.53 -17.59 6.51
CA ARG A 25 -1.28 -18.56 7.60
C ARG A 25 0.07 -19.24 7.47
N ALA A 26 0.46 -19.60 6.25
CA ALA A 26 1.76 -20.20 5.97
C ALA A 26 2.91 -19.21 6.24
N LEU A 27 2.74 -17.95 5.83
CA LEU A 27 3.72 -16.88 6.05
C LEU A 27 3.88 -16.51 7.54
N ALA A 28 2.77 -16.47 8.29
CA ALA A 28 2.79 -16.13 9.71
C ALA A 28 3.46 -17.21 10.59
N GLN A 29 3.58 -18.45 10.10
CA GLN A 29 4.26 -19.55 10.81
C GLN A 29 5.79 -19.53 10.59
N THR A 30 6.30 -18.71 9.69
CA THR A 30 7.74 -18.56 9.53
C THR A 30 8.27 -17.59 10.59
N PRO A 31 9.27 -17.98 11.42
CA PRO A 31 9.81 -17.15 12.53
C PRO A 31 10.50 -15.85 12.09
N GLU A 32 10.41 -15.49 10.85
CA GLU A 32 11.33 -14.61 10.14
C GLU A 32 11.01 -13.12 10.18
N ALA A 33 9.84 -12.72 10.62
CA ALA A 33 9.49 -11.30 10.76
C ALA A 33 9.25 -10.94 12.24
N ALA A 34 10.31 -10.99 13.05
CA ALA A 34 10.27 -10.31 14.33
C ALA A 34 10.33 -8.81 14.06
N TYR A 35 9.18 -8.17 13.97
CA TYR A 35 9.12 -6.74 13.84
C TYR A 35 9.48 -6.06 15.17
N GLN A 36 10.30 -5.02 15.08
CA GLN A 36 10.50 -4.04 16.13
C GLN A 36 9.57 -2.85 15.85
N ARG A 37 8.60 -2.61 16.72
CA ARG A 37 7.69 -1.46 16.59
C ARG A 37 8.30 -0.22 17.21
N VAL A 38 8.24 0.86 16.44
CA VAL A 38 8.63 2.21 16.89
C VAL A 38 7.42 3.12 16.69
N ARG A 39 7.10 3.93 17.71
CA ARG A 39 6.05 4.95 17.62
C ARG A 39 6.66 6.32 17.34
N TRP A 40 6.12 7.02 16.36
CA TRP A 40 6.47 8.39 16.04
C TRP A 40 5.31 9.32 16.38
N ASP A 41 5.61 10.42 17.09
CA ASP A 41 4.66 11.50 17.28
C ASP A 41 4.52 12.29 15.97
N THR A 42 3.26 12.54 15.57
CA THR A 42 2.93 13.32 14.38
C THR A 42 2.80 14.82 14.71
N PRO A 43 2.94 15.72 13.71
CA PRO A 43 2.84 17.17 13.94
C PRO A 43 1.49 17.63 14.53
N ASP A 44 0.43 16.84 14.36
CA ASP A 44 -0.91 17.09 14.91
C ASP A 44 -1.14 16.41 16.28
N HIS A 45 -0.07 16.08 17.02
CA HIS A 45 -0.09 15.48 18.35
C HIS A 45 -0.77 14.11 18.43
N ASP A 46 -0.72 13.37 17.34
CA ASP A 46 -1.14 11.99 17.25
C ASP A 46 0.07 11.07 17.09
N PHE A 47 -0.08 9.86 16.54
CA PHE A 47 1.04 8.95 16.37
C PHE A 47 0.91 8.11 15.08
N ILE A 48 2.07 7.64 14.61
CA ILE A 48 2.21 6.59 13.60
C ILE A 48 3.11 5.50 14.17
N ASP A 49 2.64 4.27 14.18
CA ASP A 49 3.44 3.11 14.52
C ASP A 49 4.11 2.55 13.27
N VAL A 50 5.40 2.23 13.36
CA VAL A 50 6.18 1.66 12.28
C VAL A 50 6.77 0.34 12.73
N ASP A 51 6.52 -0.72 11.98
CA ASP A 51 7.10 -2.03 12.21
C ASP A 51 8.35 -2.22 11.35
N TYR A 52 9.51 -2.32 11.99
CA TYR A 52 10.81 -2.54 11.35
C TYR A 52 11.24 -4.00 11.40
N ALA A 53 11.80 -4.50 10.31
CA ALA A 53 12.57 -5.75 10.26
C ALA A 53 13.97 -5.44 9.71
N TYR A 54 14.99 -5.58 10.54
CA TYR A 54 16.37 -5.29 10.15
C TYR A 54 17.02 -6.53 9.53
N ALA A 55 17.76 -6.32 8.45
CA ALA A 55 18.60 -7.36 7.90
C ALA A 55 19.72 -7.72 8.90
N ALA A 56 20.08 -9.00 8.96
CA ALA A 56 21.23 -9.42 9.73
C ALA A 56 22.50 -8.66 9.26
N PRO A 57 23.42 -8.31 10.17
CA PRO A 57 24.69 -7.73 9.79
C PRO A 57 25.38 -8.62 8.73
N SER A 58 25.61 -8.08 7.54
CA SER A 58 26.42 -8.80 6.54
C SER A 58 27.84 -8.89 7.06
N THR A 59 28.39 -10.10 7.12
CA THR A 59 29.85 -10.28 7.34
C THR A 59 30.55 -9.56 6.20
N PRO A 60 31.41 -8.55 6.46
CA PRO A 60 32.12 -7.86 5.38
C PRO A 60 32.89 -8.88 4.57
N ALA A 61 32.72 -8.91 3.25
CA ALA A 61 33.59 -9.69 2.39
C ALA A 61 35.02 -9.15 2.58
N LEU A 62 35.98 -10.05 2.79
CA LEU A 62 37.39 -9.77 3.14
C LEU A 62 38.10 -8.72 2.25
N ASN A 63 37.49 -8.34 1.12
CA ASN A 63 38.02 -7.39 0.14
C ASN A 63 37.17 -6.11 -0.08
N GLN A 64 36.09 -5.88 0.68
CA GLN A 64 35.31 -4.64 0.55
C GLN A 64 35.89 -3.55 1.45
N LYS A 65 36.46 -2.50 0.83
CA LYS A 65 37.06 -1.35 1.53
C LYS A 65 36.06 -0.44 2.24
N THR A 66 34.76 -0.55 1.95
CA THR A 66 33.67 0.19 2.59
C THR A 66 32.44 -0.71 2.72
N PRO A 67 31.79 -0.75 3.90
CA PRO A 67 30.51 -1.44 4.03
C PRO A 67 29.50 -0.82 3.06
N GLN A 68 28.89 -1.62 2.20
CA GLN A 68 27.81 -1.14 1.35
C GLN A 68 26.63 -0.73 2.24
N LYS A 69 26.19 0.52 2.12
CA LYS A 69 25.02 1.02 2.86
C LYS A 69 23.78 0.23 2.44
N ARG A 70 23.10 -0.38 3.41
CA ARG A 70 21.91 -1.21 3.14
C ARG A 70 20.73 -0.33 2.72
N PRO A 71 20.03 -0.68 1.63
CA PRO A 71 18.75 -0.05 1.28
C PRO A 71 17.68 -0.33 2.34
N LEU A 72 16.72 0.59 2.48
CA LEU A 72 15.48 0.37 3.21
C LEU A 72 14.31 0.23 2.23
N LEU A 73 13.55 -0.84 2.33
CA LEU A 73 12.29 -1.02 1.62
C LEU A 73 11.13 -0.64 2.54
N ALA A 74 10.45 0.47 2.26
CA ALA A 74 9.24 0.90 2.96
C ALA A 74 8.00 0.37 2.25
N LEU A 75 7.03 -0.20 3.00
CA LEU A 75 5.77 -0.68 2.44
C LEU A 75 4.58 0.05 3.05
N PHE A 76 3.79 0.73 2.21
CA PHE A 76 2.51 1.34 2.56
C PHE A 76 1.38 0.37 2.22
N HIS A 77 0.66 -0.09 3.23
CA HIS A 77 -0.34 -1.14 3.09
C HIS A 77 -1.65 -0.69 2.42
N GLY A 78 -2.48 -1.65 2.03
CA GLY A 78 -3.82 -1.39 1.49
C GLY A 78 -4.84 -1.01 2.55
N LEU A 79 -6.08 -0.77 2.11
CA LEU A 79 -7.22 -0.45 3.00
C LEU A 79 -7.34 -1.51 4.10
N GLU A 80 -7.34 -1.06 5.37
CA GLU A 80 -7.43 -1.91 6.57
C GLU A 80 -6.30 -2.96 6.71
N GLY A 81 -5.19 -2.79 5.96
CA GLY A 81 -4.02 -3.64 6.03
C GLY A 81 -3.10 -3.33 7.22
N SER A 82 -2.02 -4.09 7.32
CA SER A 82 -0.98 -3.93 8.35
C SER A 82 0.30 -4.68 7.94
N SER A 83 1.33 -4.65 8.78
CA SER A 83 2.54 -5.49 8.67
C SER A 83 2.24 -6.99 8.68
N ALA A 84 1.09 -7.42 9.22
CA ALA A 84 0.64 -8.81 9.23
C ALA A 84 -0.10 -9.25 7.95
N SER A 85 -0.33 -8.35 6.99
CA SER A 85 -0.94 -8.69 5.71
C SER A 85 -0.04 -9.65 4.91
N HIS A 86 -0.65 -10.60 4.17
CA HIS A 86 0.09 -11.60 3.40
C HIS A 86 1.17 -11.02 2.49
N TYR A 87 0.85 -9.91 1.83
CA TYR A 87 1.81 -9.21 0.96
C TYR A 87 2.94 -8.54 1.76
N ALA A 88 2.65 -7.97 2.94
CA ALA A 88 3.67 -7.34 3.77
C ALA A 88 4.67 -8.38 4.30
N LEU A 89 4.18 -9.54 4.75
CA LEU A 89 5.03 -10.67 5.16
C LEU A 89 5.88 -11.21 3.99
N ALA A 90 5.29 -11.30 2.79
CA ALA A 90 6.01 -11.76 1.60
C ALA A 90 7.10 -10.77 1.17
N PHE A 91 6.84 -9.45 1.18
CA PHE A 91 7.86 -8.44 0.93
C PHE A 91 8.96 -8.43 2.00
N ALA A 92 8.63 -8.64 3.28
CA ALA A 92 9.63 -8.77 4.35
C ALA A 92 10.61 -9.92 4.09
N GLN A 93 10.11 -11.08 3.65
CA GLN A 93 10.95 -12.23 3.28
C GLN A 93 11.88 -11.91 2.11
N VAL A 94 11.35 -11.25 1.07
CA VAL A 94 12.16 -10.87 -0.09
C VAL A 94 13.18 -9.78 0.27
N ALA A 95 12.83 -8.77 1.04
CA ALA A 95 13.76 -7.76 1.52
C ALA A 95 14.93 -8.39 2.30
N LYS A 96 14.63 -9.37 3.17
CA LYS A 96 15.64 -10.15 3.89
C LYS A 96 16.58 -10.91 2.93
N GLN A 97 16.06 -11.53 1.87
CA GLN A 97 16.87 -12.23 0.85
C GLN A 97 17.83 -11.29 0.13
N TYR A 98 17.40 -10.02 -0.10
CA TYR A 98 18.24 -8.97 -0.67
C TYR A 98 19.22 -8.34 0.34
N GLY A 99 19.13 -8.67 1.63
CA GLY A 99 19.91 -8.04 2.69
C GLY A 99 19.50 -6.59 2.95
N TRP A 100 18.26 -6.23 2.64
CA TRP A 100 17.69 -4.91 2.86
C TRP A 100 16.97 -4.82 4.20
N ASP A 101 17.01 -3.65 4.80
CA ASP A 101 16.10 -3.35 5.91
C ASP A 101 14.68 -3.13 5.37
N TYR A 102 13.69 -3.39 6.21
CA TYR A 102 12.29 -3.32 5.80
C TYR A 102 11.47 -2.58 6.85
N ALA A 103 10.53 -1.74 6.42
CA ALA A 103 9.65 -1.00 7.31
C ALA A 103 8.20 -0.95 6.79
N VAL A 104 7.25 -1.06 7.70
CA VAL A 104 5.82 -0.90 7.42
C VAL A 104 5.26 0.19 8.32
N PRO A 105 5.17 1.44 7.84
CA PRO A 105 4.38 2.45 8.52
C PRO A 105 2.90 2.06 8.49
N HIS A 106 2.24 2.10 9.64
CA HIS A 106 0.80 1.84 9.72
C HIS A 106 0.01 3.12 9.50
N PHE A 107 -0.95 3.08 8.60
CA PHE A 107 -1.93 4.15 8.51
C PHE A 107 -2.73 4.27 9.81
N ARG A 108 -3.24 5.47 10.09
CA ARG A 108 -3.95 5.79 11.33
C ARG A 108 -5.08 4.80 11.64
N GLY A 109 -5.04 4.20 12.82
CA GLY A 109 -5.98 3.18 13.26
C GLY A 109 -5.75 1.77 12.70
N CYS A 110 -4.59 1.51 12.07
CA CYS A 110 -4.25 0.20 11.51
C CYS A 110 -3.15 -0.55 12.28
N SER A 111 -2.56 0.04 13.32
CA SER A 111 -1.53 -0.59 14.16
C SER A 111 -2.08 -1.40 15.34
N GLY A 112 -3.41 -1.43 15.52
CA GLY A 112 -4.10 -2.05 16.65
C GLY A 112 -4.65 -1.06 17.67
N GLU A 113 -4.21 0.19 17.63
CA GLU A 113 -4.69 1.29 18.49
C GLU A 113 -5.35 2.38 17.65
N ILE A 114 -6.42 2.98 18.17
CA ILE A 114 -7.13 4.09 17.50
C ILE A 114 -6.40 5.39 17.78
N ASN A 115 -6.11 6.12 16.73
CA ASN A 115 -5.50 7.45 16.77
C ASN A 115 -6.40 8.48 17.46
N ARG A 116 -5.80 9.52 18.04
CA ARG A 116 -6.46 10.54 18.87
C ARG A 116 -7.08 11.64 18.03
N ALA A 117 -6.39 12.03 16.95
CA ALA A 117 -6.85 13.10 16.07
C ALA A 117 -8.15 12.73 15.33
N PRO A 118 -8.98 13.72 14.97
CA PRO A 118 -10.21 13.47 14.20
C PRO A 118 -9.95 12.90 12.83
N ARG A 119 -8.79 13.22 12.19
CA ARG A 119 -8.44 12.72 10.86
C ARG A 119 -8.22 11.19 10.85
N ALA A 120 -8.57 10.57 9.76
CA ALA A 120 -8.20 9.18 9.43
C ALA A 120 -7.13 9.19 8.34
N TYR A 121 -6.85 8.04 7.74
CA TYR A 121 -6.09 7.96 6.50
C TYR A 121 -7.05 7.92 5.31
N HIS A 122 -6.58 8.32 4.15
CA HIS A 122 -7.33 8.22 2.90
C HIS A 122 -6.43 7.97 1.69
N SER A 123 -7.03 7.58 0.57
CA SER A 123 -6.27 7.12 -0.61
C SER A 123 -5.43 8.19 -1.30
N GLY A 124 -5.68 9.46 -1.07
CA GLY A 124 -4.91 10.57 -1.64
C GLY A 124 -4.05 11.32 -0.64
N ASP A 125 -3.74 10.74 0.52
CA ASP A 125 -3.05 11.39 1.64
C ASP A 125 -1.54 11.54 1.39
N TYR A 126 -1.19 12.30 0.37
CA TYR A 126 0.19 12.50 -0.05
C TYR A 126 1.03 13.27 0.98
N GLU A 127 0.42 14.13 1.79
CA GLU A 127 1.11 14.88 2.83
C GLU A 127 1.61 13.96 3.94
N GLU A 128 0.75 13.05 4.43
CA GLU A 128 1.15 12.08 5.45
C GLU A 128 2.15 11.05 4.90
N ILE A 129 1.97 10.60 3.64
CA ILE A 129 2.98 9.76 2.96
C ILE A 129 4.33 10.48 2.91
N GLY A 130 4.37 11.75 2.52
CA GLY A 130 5.60 12.53 2.44
C GLY A 130 6.29 12.70 3.79
N TRP A 131 5.51 12.96 4.84
CA TRP A 131 6.02 13.04 6.20
C TRP A 131 6.61 11.69 6.67
N MET A 132 5.91 10.58 6.44
CA MET A 132 6.40 9.24 6.80
C MET A 132 7.67 8.89 6.03
N LEU A 133 7.74 9.18 4.72
CA LEU A 133 8.95 8.92 3.91
C LEU A 133 10.15 9.76 4.37
N GLY A 134 9.95 11.04 4.70
CA GLY A 134 11.00 11.87 5.26
C GLY A 134 11.52 11.32 6.58
N LYS A 135 10.63 10.94 7.49
CA LYS A 135 11.00 10.31 8.77
C LYS A 135 11.76 8.99 8.60
N LEU A 136 11.32 8.13 7.65
CA LEU A 136 12.00 6.88 7.32
C LEU A 136 13.41 7.13 6.81
N GLN A 137 13.57 8.08 5.89
CA GLN A 137 14.87 8.46 5.33
C GLN A 137 15.81 8.98 6.43
N ASP A 138 15.35 9.96 7.23
CA ASP A 138 16.15 10.56 8.29
C ASP A 138 16.62 9.50 9.30
N TYR A 139 15.69 8.65 9.74
CA TYR A 139 15.99 7.57 10.68
C TYR A 139 17.01 6.57 10.09
N HIS A 140 16.78 6.11 8.86
CA HIS A 140 17.64 5.13 8.21
C HIS A 140 19.05 5.69 7.91
N VAL A 141 19.15 6.94 7.48
CA VAL A 141 20.44 7.61 7.24
C VAL A 141 21.21 7.81 8.54
N ALA A 142 20.53 8.17 9.64
CA ALA A 142 21.15 8.31 10.96
C ALA A 142 21.78 7.00 11.45
N GLU A 143 21.17 5.85 11.12
CA GLU A 143 21.70 4.50 11.39
C GLU A 143 22.77 4.03 10.35
N GLY A 144 23.23 4.92 9.48
CA GLY A 144 24.24 4.61 8.45
C GLY A 144 23.69 3.84 7.25
N GLY A 145 22.37 3.83 7.06
CA GLY A 145 21.68 3.16 5.97
C GLY A 145 21.89 3.82 4.60
N GLY A 146 21.42 3.13 3.55
CA GLY A 146 21.52 3.51 2.15
C GLY A 146 20.24 4.14 1.59
N PRO A 147 19.97 3.94 0.30
CA PRO A 147 18.80 4.55 -0.35
C PRO A 147 17.48 3.96 0.17
N LEU A 148 16.45 4.81 0.22
CA LEU A 148 15.08 4.44 0.50
C LEU A 148 14.36 4.04 -0.79
N LEU A 149 13.71 2.88 -0.76
CA LEU A 149 12.80 2.38 -1.78
C LEU A 149 11.39 2.26 -1.20
N ALA A 150 10.35 2.49 -1.98
CA ALA A 150 8.99 2.45 -1.49
C ALA A 150 8.08 1.55 -2.32
N VAL A 151 7.23 0.78 -1.65
CA VAL A 151 6.14 0.01 -2.27
C VAL A 151 4.82 0.41 -1.64
N GLY A 152 3.85 0.74 -2.45
CA GLY A 152 2.48 0.97 -2.01
C GLY A 152 1.53 -0.10 -2.56
N ILE A 153 0.72 -0.66 -1.69
CA ILE A 153 -0.24 -1.72 -2.01
C ILE A 153 -1.65 -1.15 -2.05
N SER A 154 -2.37 -1.37 -3.14
CA SER A 154 -3.78 -0.95 -3.26
C SER A 154 -3.94 0.55 -2.91
N LEU A 155 -4.72 0.89 -1.88
CA LEU A 155 -4.86 2.26 -1.36
C LEU A 155 -3.50 2.95 -1.12
N GLY A 156 -2.58 2.26 -0.44
CA GLY A 156 -1.24 2.80 -0.16
C GLY A 156 -0.45 3.11 -1.42
N GLY A 157 -0.64 2.34 -2.50
CA GLY A 157 0.02 2.61 -3.78
C GLY A 157 -0.55 3.81 -4.51
N ASN A 158 -1.86 4.07 -4.42
CA ASN A 158 -2.43 5.30 -4.95
C ASN A 158 -1.93 6.54 -4.16
N ALA A 159 -1.90 6.47 -2.82
CA ALA A 159 -1.38 7.55 -1.98
C ALA A 159 0.11 7.82 -2.26
N LEU A 160 0.92 6.77 -2.44
CA LEU A 160 2.33 6.88 -2.80
C LEU A 160 2.54 7.53 -4.18
N MET A 161 1.74 7.15 -5.18
CA MET A 161 1.76 7.80 -6.50
C MET A 161 1.33 9.26 -6.41
N ARG A 162 0.32 9.60 -5.60
CA ARG A 162 -0.09 10.98 -5.33
C ARG A 162 1.05 11.79 -4.73
N TRP A 163 1.78 11.24 -3.74
CA TRP A 163 2.96 11.87 -3.19
C TRP A 163 4.03 12.14 -4.27
N ALA A 164 4.35 11.17 -5.10
CA ALA A 164 5.36 11.33 -6.15
C ALA A 164 5.00 12.42 -7.17
N GLN A 165 3.70 12.63 -7.41
CA GLN A 165 3.19 13.68 -8.30
C GLN A 165 3.33 15.07 -7.70
N GLU A 166 3.04 15.22 -6.41
CA GLU A 166 3.10 16.50 -5.71
C GLU A 166 4.55 16.89 -5.36
N ALA A 167 5.39 15.91 -4.99
CA ALA A 167 6.81 16.13 -4.74
C ALA A 167 7.60 16.42 -6.02
N GLY A 168 7.16 15.92 -7.18
CA GLY A 168 7.76 16.20 -8.47
C GLY A 168 9.27 15.92 -8.50
N GLU A 169 10.09 16.92 -8.82
CA GLU A 169 11.54 16.77 -8.93
C GLU A 169 12.24 16.51 -7.59
N THR A 170 11.65 16.93 -6.47
CA THR A 170 12.23 16.70 -5.14
C THR A 170 12.02 15.27 -4.63
N ALA A 171 11.12 14.50 -5.22
CA ALA A 171 10.82 13.13 -4.80
C ALA A 171 12.08 12.24 -4.78
N ALA A 172 12.97 12.40 -5.75
CA ALA A 172 14.22 11.62 -5.87
C ALA A 172 15.24 11.92 -4.75
N HIS A 173 15.08 13.02 -4.01
CA HIS A 173 15.93 13.30 -2.84
C HIS A 173 15.54 12.44 -1.63
N THR A 174 14.30 11.96 -1.59
CA THR A 174 13.78 11.13 -0.49
C THR A 174 13.72 9.66 -0.86
N VAL A 175 13.23 9.31 -2.05
CA VAL A 175 13.01 7.93 -2.48
C VAL A 175 13.72 7.69 -3.81
N ALA A 176 14.60 6.68 -3.88
CA ALA A 176 15.34 6.37 -5.10
C ALA A 176 14.42 5.80 -6.21
N ALA A 177 13.46 4.95 -5.84
CA ALA A 177 12.44 4.41 -6.74
C ALA A 177 11.23 3.92 -5.95
N LEU A 178 10.08 3.87 -6.60
CA LEU A 178 8.84 3.38 -5.97
C LEU A 178 8.04 2.42 -6.87
N ALA A 179 7.20 1.61 -6.23
CA ALA A 179 6.25 0.74 -6.93
C ALA A 179 4.85 0.85 -6.32
N SER A 180 3.85 0.93 -7.18
CA SER A 180 2.42 0.88 -6.85
C SER A 180 1.86 -0.44 -7.36
N VAL A 181 1.28 -1.24 -6.47
CA VAL A 181 0.82 -2.61 -6.76
C VAL A 181 -0.68 -2.72 -6.59
N CYS A 182 -1.39 -3.12 -7.64
CA CYS A 182 -2.84 -3.28 -7.68
C CYS A 182 -3.59 -2.08 -7.10
N SER A 183 -3.14 -0.87 -7.44
CA SER A 183 -3.68 0.35 -6.87
C SER A 183 -4.85 0.89 -7.67
N PRO A 184 -5.92 1.34 -6.99
CA PRO A 184 -7.05 2.00 -7.62
C PRO A 184 -6.65 3.43 -8.02
N LEU A 185 -5.83 3.56 -9.08
CA LEU A 185 -5.32 4.86 -9.56
C LEU A 185 -6.44 5.78 -10.08
N ASP A 186 -7.59 5.22 -10.41
CA ASP A 186 -8.86 5.87 -10.70
C ASP A 186 -9.86 5.42 -9.64
N LEU A 187 -9.99 6.22 -8.55
CA LEU A 187 -10.83 5.87 -7.41
C LEU A 187 -12.31 5.83 -7.76
N THR A 188 -12.76 6.69 -8.69
CA THR A 188 -14.16 6.71 -9.12
C THR A 188 -14.52 5.39 -9.79
N ALA A 189 -13.72 4.93 -10.74
CA ALA A 189 -13.97 3.66 -11.43
C ALA A 189 -13.91 2.46 -10.46
N SER A 190 -12.93 2.46 -9.56
CA SER A 190 -12.71 1.37 -8.62
C SER A 190 -13.73 1.35 -7.49
N GLY A 191 -14.11 2.52 -6.95
CA GLY A 191 -15.13 2.65 -5.91
C GLY A 191 -16.50 2.17 -6.37
N HIS A 192 -16.88 2.49 -7.62
CA HIS A 192 -18.10 1.94 -8.21
C HIS A 192 -18.01 0.43 -8.44
N ALA A 193 -16.86 -0.09 -8.91
CA ALA A 193 -16.69 -1.51 -9.17
C ALA A 193 -16.76 -2.37 -7.90
N ILE A 194 -16.16 -1.90 -6.80
CA ILE A 194 -16.19 -2.61 -5.51
C ILE A 194 -17.58 -2.54 -4.85
N GLY A 195 -18.35 -1.49 -5.14
CA GLY A 195 -19.71 -1.28 -4.62
C GLY A 195 -20.81 -2.10 -5.31
N GLN A 196 -20.49 -2.99 -6.26
CA GLN A 196 -21.49 -3.70 -7.07
C GLN A 196 -21.33 -5.22 -7.02
N GLY A 197 -22.43 -5.92 -7.28
CA GLY A 197 -22.50 -7.38 -7.46
C GLY A 197 -21.80 -8.16 -6.35
N PHE A 198 -21.01 -9.16 -6.75
CA PHE A 198 -20.24 -10.02 -5.84
C PHE A 198 -19.27 -9.20 -4.95
N ASN A 199 -18.63 -8.17 -5.50
CA ASN A 199 -17.68 -7.34 -4.76
C ASN A 199 -18.34 -6.66 -3.57
N ARG A 200 -19.57 -6.14 -3.75
CA ARG A 200 -20.33 -5.52 -2.66
C ARG A 200 -20.67 -6.51 -1.56
N LEU A 201 -21.08 -7.73 -1.91
CA LEU A 201 -21.49 -8.74 -0.94
C LEU A 201 -20.34 -9.29 -0.12
N VAL A 202 -19.13 -9.36 -0.69
CA VAL A 202 -17.96 -9.96 -0.07
C VAL A 202 -16.99 -8.88 0.43
N TYR A 203 -16.39 -8.14 -0.46
CA TYR A 203 -15.27 -7.24 -0.10
C TYR A 203 -15.73 -5.96 0.57
N THR A 204 -16.74 -5.29 0.01
CA THR A 204 -17.28 -4.06 0.61
C THR A 204 -17.81 -4.34 2.02
N ARG A 205 -18.55 -5.44 2.20
CA ARG A 205 -19.03 -5.84 3.52
C ARG A 205 -17.89 -6.11 4.50
N MET A 206 -16.84 -6.79 4.06
CA MET A 206 -15.65 -7.05 4.87
C MET A 206 -14.99 -5.74 5.32
N PHE A 207 -14.79 -4.78 4.41
CA PHE A 207 -14.20 -3.48 4.73
C PHE A 207 -15.08 -2.67 5.69
N LEU A 208 -16.38 -2.57 5.42
CA LEU A 208 -17.30 -1.83 6.30
C LEU A 208 -17.37 -2.42 7.71
N ASN A 209 -17.26 -3.75 7.85
CA ASN A 209 -17.23 -4.42 9.15
C ASN A 209 -15.99 -4.03 9.99
N SER A 210 -14.90 -3.68 9.37
CA SER A 210 -13.69 -3.19 10.03
C SER A 210 -13.73 -1.66 10.22
N MET A 211 -14.10 -0.92 9.18
CA MET A 211 -14.03 0.55 9.15
C MET A 211 -15.04 1.22 10.08
N LYS A 212 -16.30 0.73 10.11
CA LYS A 212 -17.37 1.33 10.95
C LYS A 212 -17.04 1.33 12.44
N PRO A 213 -16.59 0.22 13.06
CA PRO A 213 -16.18 0.22 14.46
C PRO A 213 -15.06 1.21 14.75
N LYS A 214 -14.07 1.34 13.87
CA LYS A 214 -12.97 2.30 14.01
C LYS A 214 -13.45 3.75 13.92
N ALA A 215 -14.33 4.07 12.97
CA ALA A 215 -14.95 5.38 12.86
C ALA A 215 -15.77 5.71 14.10
N MET A 216 -16.57 4.78 14.61
CA MET A 216 -17.35 4.95 15.85
C MET A 216 -16.45 5.12 17.08
N ALA A 217 -15.31 4.43 17.18
CA ALA A 217 -14.33 4.63 18.24
C ALA A 217 -13.72 6.04 18.17
N ARG A 218 -13.44 6.54 16.97
CA ARG A 218 -12.95 7.90 16.74
C ARG A 218 -13.99 8.96 17.10
N LEU A 219 -15.27 8.73 16.79
CA LEU A 219 -16.37 9.63 17.18
C LEU A 219 -16.47 9.79 18.70
N LYS A 220 -16.18 8.74 19.47
CA LYS A 220 -16.15 8.83 20.95
C LYS A 220 -15.05 9.76 21.46
N LEU A 221 -13.89 9.79 20.79
CA LEU A 221 -12.80 10.69 21.12
C LEU A 221 -13.02 12.12 20.59
N ASN A 222 -13.79 12.26 19.52
CA ASN A 222 -14.04 13.52 18.81
C ASN A 222 -15.56 13.67 18.57
N PRO A 223 -16.37 14.05 19.60
CA PRO A 223 -17.82 14.17 19.47
C PRO A 223 -18.23 15.19 18.41
N GLY A 224 -19.27 14.88 17.64
CA GLY A 224 -19.81 15.79 16.61
C GLY A 224 -19.15 15.67 15.23
N LEU A 225 -18.19 14.74 15.06
CA LEU A 225 -17.42 14.61 13.82
C LEU A 225 -18.29 14.20 12.61
N PHE A 226 -19.30 13.36 12.82
CA PHE A 226 -20.27 12.92 11.82
C PHE A 226 -21.54 12.33 12.48
N ASP A 227 -22.57 12.07 11.67
CA ASP A 227 -23.81 11.41 12.12
C ASP A 227 -23.60 9.89 12.26
N PRO A 228 -23.63 9.35 13.50
CA PRO A 228 -23.38 7.92 13.73
C PRO A 228 -24.45 7.01 13.13
N GLN A 229 -25.72 7.45 13.07
CA GLN A 229 -26.80 6.63 12.52
C GLN A 229 -26.65 6.48 11.01
N LYS A 230 -26.32 7.57 10.31
CA LYS A 230 -26.01 7.52 8.87
C LYS A 230 -24.80 6.65 8.58
N LEU A 231 -23.72 6.77 9.37
CA LEU A 231 -22.52 5.94 9.18
C LEU A 231 -22.84 4.46 9.34
N LEU A 232 -23.56 4.08 10.40
CA LEU A 232 -23.92 2.68 10.64
C LEU A 232 -24.86 2.13 9.56
N ALA A 233 -25.73 2.97 8.98
CA ALA A 233 -26.63 2.61 7.90
C ALA A 233 -25.92 2.50 6.53
N SER A 234 -24.69 3.02 6.35
CA SER A 234 -23.98 2.99 5.08
C SER A 234 -23.80 1.54 4.58
N ARG A 235 -24.00 1.31 3.27
CA ARG A 235 -24.06 -0.02 2.65
C ARG A 235 -22.92 -0.29 1.70
N ASP A 236 -22.15 0.73 1.36
CA ASP A 236 -20.97 0.64 0.50
C ASP A 236 -19.94 1.72 0.85
N LEU A 237 -18.79 1.71 0.16
CA LEU A 237 -17.72 2.67 0.40
C LEU A 237 -18.09 4.07 -0.03
N TYR A 238 -18.96 4.22 -1.04
CA TYR A 238 -19.45 5.54 -1.46
C TYR A 238 -20.21 6.24 -0.34
N GLU A 239 -21.20 5.54 0.27
CA GLU A 239 -21.98 6.08 1.38
C GLU A 239 -21.08 6.33 2.62
N PHE A 240 -20.14 5.42 2.91
CA PHE A 240 -19.20 5.59 4.01
C PHE A 240 -18.30 6.82 3.82
N ASP A 241 -17.70 6.95 2.63
CA ASP A 241 -16.81 8.06 2.31
C ASP A 241 -17.57 9.40 2.33
N ASN A 242 -18.85 9.42 1.92
CA ASN A 242 -19.67 10.63 1.94
C ASN A 242 -19.99 11.12 3.36
N ILE A 243 -20.07 10.19 4.32
CA ILE A 243 -20.44 10.51 5.71
C ILE A 243 -19.18 10.77 6.55
N PHE A 244 -18.09 10.07 6.29
CA PHE A 244 -16.89 10.09 7.11
C PHE A 244 -15.68 10.64 6.39
N THR A 245 -15.15 9.91 5.38
CA THR A 245 -13.85 10.23 4.79
C THR A 245 -13.81 11.61 4.15
N ALA A 246 -14.82 11.96 3.36
CA ALA A 246 -14.87 13.24 2.68
C ALA A 246 -14.95 14.44 3.65
N PRO A 247 -15.92 14.52 4.57
CA PRO A 247 -16.03 15.69 5.45
C PRO A 247 -14.87 15.81 6.43
N VAL A 248 -14.33 14.68 6.95
CA VAL A 248 -13.22 14.70 7.90
C VAL A 248 -11.93 15.25 7.28
N HIS A 249 -11.77 15.10 5.96
CA HIS A 249 -10.58 15.57 5.23
C HIS A 249 -10.85 16.80 4.33
N GLY A 250 -11.98 17.49 4.54
CA GLY A 250 -12.27 18.75 3.84
C GLY A 250 -12.64 18.60 2.37
N PHE A 251 -13.10 17.42 1.95
CA PHE A 251 -13.72 17.21 0.65
C PHE A 251 -15.22 17.52 0.73
N LYS A 252 -15.81 17.95 -0.37
CA LYS A 252 -17.25 18.31 -0.42
C LYS A 252 -18.15 17.09 -0.25
N ASN A 253 -17.77 15.98 -0.88
CA ASN A 253 -18.49 14.70 -0.94
C ASN A 253 -17.56 13.60 -1.46
N THR A 254 -18.08 12.41 -1.64
CA THR A 254 -17.33 11.25 -2.17
C THR A 254 -16.78 11.49 -3.57
N GLU A 255 -17.54 12.13 -4.47
CA GLU A 255 -17.11 12.41 -5.84
C GLU A 255 -15.90 13.34 -5.85
N ASP A 256 -15.94 14.42 -5.05
CA ASP A 256 -14.83 15.36 -4.92
C ASP A 256 -13.60 14.67 -4.33
N TYR A 257 -13.80 13.81 -3.31
CA TYR A 257 -12.73 13.01 -2.73
C TYR A 257 -12.11 12.07 -3.77
N TRP A 258 -12.90 11.22 -4.41
CA TRP A 258 -12.38 10.23 -5.37
C TRP A 258 -11.71 10.89 -6.57
N LEU A 259 -12.27 11.99 -7.07
CA LEU A 259 -11.66 12.74 -8.17
C LEU A 259 -10.29 13.31 -7.80
N ARG A 260 -10.21 14.05 -6.67
CA ARG A 260 -8.98 14.75 -6.26
C ARG A 260 -7.92 13.82 -5.70
N ALA A 261 -8.32 12.71 -5.08
CA ALA A 261 -7.42 11.71 -4.53
C ALA A 261 -6.90 10.70 -5.57
N SER A 262 -7.47 10.61 -6.75
CA SER A 262 -7.01 9.72 -7.84
C SER A 262 -5.65 10.14 -8.37
N ALA A 263 -4.73 9.16 -8.48
CA ALA A 263 -3.40 9.40 -9.03
C ALA A 263 -3.39 9.44 -10.58
N LYS A 264 -4.25 8.67 -11.24
CA LYS A 264 -4.24 8.50 -12.70
C LYS A 264 -4.20 9.82 -13.48
N PRO A 265 -4.99 10.88 -13.17
CA PRO A 265 -4.99 12.11 -13.95
C PRO A 265 -3.65 12.85 -13.97
N HIS A 266 -2.77 12.60 -13.01
CA HIS A 266 -1.56 13.36 -12.80
C HIS A 266 -0.27 12.53 -12.90
N MET A 267 -0.32 11.28 -13.40
CA MET A 267 0.85 10.40 -13.52
C MET A 267 1.96 10.95 -14.44
N HIS A 268 1.62 11.88 -15.34
CA HIS A 268 2.60 12.60 -16.15
C HIS A 268 3.53 13.53 -15.35
N ARG A 269 3.19 13.87 -14.08
CA ARG A 269 4.00 14.70 -13.18
C ARG A 269 5.09 13.95 -12.44
N ILE A 270 5.07 12.61 -12.44
CA ILE A 270 6.05 11.79 -11.71
C ILE A 270 7.43 11.95 -12.34
N LYS A 271 8.46 12.24 -11.54
CA LYS A 271 9.83 12.57 -11.97
C LYS A 271 10.91 11.60 -11.46
N LEU A 272 10.53 10.56 -10.69
CA LEU A 272 11.44 9.51 -10.24
C LEU A 272 11.02 8.15 -10.85
N PRO A 273 11.92 7.15 -10.88
CA PRO A 273 11.56 5.81 -11.34
C PRO A 273 10.36 5.25 -10.55
N ALA A 274 9.27 4.95 -11.26
CA ALA A 274 8.03 4.47 -10.67
C ALA A 274 7.46 3.30 -11.47
N LEU A 275 7.06 2.24 -10.77
CA LEU A 275 6.39 1.08 -11.34
C LEU A 275 4.90 1.10 -10.97
N ALA A 276 4.00 0.94 -11.94
CA ALA A 276 2.59 0.65 -11.69
C ALA A 276 2.27 -0.77 -12.18
N LEU A 277 2.09 -1.69 -11.23
CA LEU A 277 1.72 -3.08 -11.50
C LEU A 277 0.24 -3.30 -11.20
N ASN A 278 -0.54 -3.71 -12.20
CA ASN A 278 -1.96 -4.07 -12.05
C ASN A 278 -2.27 -5.37 -12.80
N ALA A 279 -3.19 -6.18 -12.27
CA ALA A 279 -3.75 -7.32 -12.98
C ALA A 279 -5.02 -6.90 -13.75
N ILE A 280 -5.15 -7.33 -15.01
CA ILE A 280 -6.32 -7.04 -15.83
C ILE A 280 -7.59 -7.71 -15.26
N ASN A 281 -7.42 -8.85 -14.57
CA ASN A 281 -8.51 -9.59 -13.92
C ASN A 281 -8.75 -9.19 -12.46
N ASP A 282 -8.21 -8.05 -12.01
CA ASP A 282 -8.44 -7.52 -10.65
C ASP A 282 -9.93 -7.22 -10.45
N PRO A 283 -10.61 -7.82 -9.45
CA PRO A 283 -12.04 -7.59 -9.24
C PRO A 283 -12.38 -6.17 -8.75
N PHE A 284 -11.40 -5.43 -8.22
CA PHE A 284 -11.63 -4.07 -7.68
C PHE A 284 -11.35 -2.99 -8.71
N ILE A 285 -10.50 -3.27 -9.69
CA ILE A 285 -9.98 -2.28 -10.64
C ILE A 285 -10.41 -2.67 -12.05
N PRO A 286 -11.41 -2.00 -12.63
CA PRO A 286 -11.81 -2.27 -14.00
C PRO A 286 -10.65 -2.10 -14.97
N ALA A 287 -10.39 -3.07 -15.85
CA ALA A 287 -9.28 -3.03 -16.80
C ALA A 287 -9.28 -1.75 -17.65
N ARG A 288 -10.48 -1.23 -18.00
CA ARG A 288 -10.63 0.04 -18.75
C ARG A 288 -10.17 1.29 -17.99
N SER A 289 -10.04 1.20 -16.65
CA SER A 289 -9.58 2.32 -15.81
C SER A 289 -8.07 2.34 -15.62
N LEU A 290 -7.36 1.30 -16.06
CA LEU A 290 -5.90 1.23 -15.95
C LEU A 290 -5.25 2.36 -16.78
N PRO A 291 -4.12 2.94 -16.29
CA PRO A 291 -3.41 3.98 -17.03
C PRO A 291 -2.79 3.41 -18.30
N GLN A 292 -2.76 4.25 -19.34
CA GLN A 292 -2.11 3.96 -20.62
C GLN A 292 -0.75 4.68 -20.71
N THR A 293 0.13 4.21 -21.58
CA THR A 293 1.47 4.78 -21.75
C THR A 293 1.44 6.27 -22.11
N SER A 294 0.42 6.71 -22.86
CA SER A 294 0.22 8.13 -23.21
C SER A 294 -0.18 9.03 -22.03
N GLN A 295 -0.60 8.46 -20.89
CA GLN A 295 -1.08 9.17 -19.71
C GLN A 295 -0.02 9.32 -18.63
N VAL A 296 1.13 8.70 -18.80
CA VAL A 296 2.19 8.65 -17.77
C VAL A 296 3.47 9.35 -18.25
N SER A 297 4.32 9.76 -17.31
CA SER A 297 5.63 10.30 -17.65
C SER A 297 6.58 9.18 -18.12
N ARG A 298 7.70 9.57 -18.74
CA ARG A 298 8.78 8.64 -19.14
C ARG A 298 9.40 7.87 -17.95
N HIS A 299 9.18 8.33 -16.73
CA HIS A 299 9.71 7.71 -15.51
C HIS A 299 8.81 6.59 -14.98
N VAL A 300 7.60 6.45 -15.52
CA VAL A 300 6.63 5.45 -15.07
C VAL A 300 6.64 4.23 -15.98
N THR A 301 6.93 3.07 -15.39
CA THR A 301 6.80 1.76 -16.05
C THR A 301 5.44 1.17 -15.75
N LEU A 302 4.70 0.75 -16.77
CA LEU A 302 3.41 0.08 -16.61
C LEU A 302 3.56 -1.44 -16.79
N TRP A 303 3.16 -2.21 -15.80
CA TRP A 303 3.03 -3.66 -15.90
C TRP A 303 1.57 -4.07 -15.75
N HIS A 304 0.95 -4.48 -16.85
CA HIS A 304 -0.40 -5.02 -16.85
C HIS A 304 -0.32 -6.52 -17.12
N THR A 305 -0.55 -7.32 -16.09
CA THR A 305 -0.58 -8.79 -16.20
C THR A 305 -2.00 -9.27 -16.49
N ALA A 306 -2.16 -10.32 -17.30
CA ALA A 306 -3.48 -10.87 -17.60
C ALA A 306 -4.22 -11.38 -16.33
N HIS A 307 -3.46 -11.91 -15.39
CA HIS A 307 -3.94 -12.51 -14.14
C HIS A 307 -3.16 -11.96 -12.95
N GLY A 308 -3.64 -12.24 -11.74
CA GLY A 308 -3.04 -11.82 -10.47
C GLY A 308 -4.07 -11.58 -9.37
N GLY A 309 -5.32 -11.27 -9.74
CA GLY A 309 -6.34 -10.80 -8.80
C GLY A 309 -5.94 -9.48 -8.16
N HIS A 310 -6.55 -9.15 -7.03
CA HIS A 310 -6.18 -7.98 -6.25
C HIS A 310 -5.07 -8.36 -5.25
N VAL A 311 -3.82 -7.97 -5.54
CA VAL A 311 -2.63 -8.17 -4.69
C VAL A 311 -2.27 -9.65 -4.42
N GLY A 312 -2.93 -10.61 -5.07
CA GLY A 312 -2.77 -12.02 -4.75
C GLY A 312 -1.55 -12.65 -5.39
N TYR A 313 -1.48 -12.64 -6.70
CA TYR A 313 -0.42 -13.26 -7.50
C TYR A 313 0.00 -14.66 -7.01
N PRO A 314 -0.97 -15.57 -6.71
CA PRO A 314 -0.64 -16.90 -6.25
C PRO A 314 0.13 -17.68 -7.32
N GLN A 315 1.16 -18.43 -6.93
CA GLN A 315 1.99 -19.19 -7.85
C GLN A 315 2.27 -20.61 -7.33
N GLY A 316 2.47 -21.55 -8.26
CA GLY A 316 2.89 -22.92 -7.95
C GLY A 316 1.72 -23.88 -7.73
N ARG A 317 2.08 -25.09 -7.24
CA ARG A 317 1.12 -26.14 -6.90
C ARG A 317 0.34 -25.77 -5.64
N PHE A 318 -0.78 -26.47 -5.40
CA PHE A 318 -1.52 -26.35 -4.14
C PHE A 318 -0.60 -26.54 -2.91
N PRO A 319 -0.65 -25.67 -1.88
CA PRO A 319 -1.59 -24.56 -1.65
C PRO A 319 -1.20 -23.21 -2.28
N ALA A 320 -0.23 -23.14 -3.16
CA ALA A 320 0.41 -21.95 -3.75
C ALA A 320 1.22 -21.11 -2.74
N HIS A 321 2.15 -20.32 -3.29
CA HIS A 321 2.87 -19.26 -2.56
C HIS A 321 2.61 -17.89 -3.22
N VAL A 322 2.98 -16.81 -2.55
CA VAL A 322 2.73 -15.42 -2.98
C VAL A 322 4.02 -14.63 -3.20
N GLN A 323 5.12 -15.31 -3.50
CA GLN A 323 6.44 -14.67 -3.67
C GLN A 323 6.62 -14.00 -5.04
N ALA A 324 5.90 -14.46 -6.08
CA ALA A 324 6.12 -14.03 -7.47
C ALA A 324 6.05 -12.50 -7.65
N MET A 325 5.08 -11.84 -7.03
CA MET A 325 4.89 -10.40 -7.15
C MET A 325 5.92 -9.62 -6.32
N PRO A 326 6.16 -9.92 -5.03
CA PRO A 326 7.22 -9.29 -4.25
C PRO A 326 8.61 -9.44 -4.88
N GLU A 327 8.98 -10.63 -5.36
CA GLU A 327 10.25 -10.87 -6.04
C GLU A 327 10.41 -10.02 -7.30
N ALA A 328 9.39 -9.99 -8.16
CA ALA A 328 9.45 -9.23 -9.41
C ALA A 328 9.51 -7.70 -9.15
N VAL A 329 8.74 -7.20 -8.19
CA VAL A 329 8.75 -5.79 -7.81
C VAL A 329 10.06 -5.40 -7.17
N THR A 330 10.59 -6.21 -6.24
CA THR A 330 11.88 -5.95 -5.58
C THR A 330 13.05 -6.01 -6.58
N ALA A 331 13.03 -6.96 -7.51
CA ALA A 331 14.03 -7.04 -8.57
C ALA A 331 14.01 -5.79 -9.48
N TRP A 332 12.80 -5.27 -9.81
CA TRP A 332 12.69 -4.03 -10.57
C TRP A 332 13.25 -2.84 -9.78
N LEU A 333 12.91 -2.72 -8.49
CA LEU A 333 13.43 -1.66 -7.61
C LEU A 333 14.96 -1.74 -7.46
N ALA A 334 15.51 -2.95 -7.29
CA ALA A 334 16.97 -3.16 -7.21
C ALA A 334 17.69 -2.68 -8.47
N GLY A 335 17.09 -2.89 -9.65
CA GLY A 335 17.62 -2.38 -10.92
C GLY A 335 17.63 -0.86 -11.03
N GLN A 336 16.99 -0.11 -10.14
CA GLN A 336 17.03 1.35 -10.11
C GLN A 336 18.14 1.91 -9.20
N LEU A 337 18.85 1.04 -8.48
CA LEU A 337 19.96 1.42 -7.59
C LEU A 337 21.34 1.34 -8.26
N SER A 338 21.39 0.85 -9.50
CA SER A 338 22.62 0.66 -10.31
C SER A 338 23.00 1.90 -11.11
#